data_474c2a6e75b9b90592525f8ee2d62dcf
#
_entry.id   474c2a6e75b9b90592525f8ee2d62dcf
#
_cell.length_a   1.000
_cell.length_b   1.000
_cell.length_c   1.000
_cell.angle_alpha   90.00
_cell.angle_beta   90.00
_cell.angle_gamma   90.00
#
_symmetry.space_group_name_H-M   'P 1'
#
loop_
_entity.id
_entity.type
_entity.pdbx_description
1 polymer ?
#
loop_
_entity_poly.entity_id
_entity_poly.type
_entity_poly.pdbx_seq_one_letter_code
_entity_poly.pdbx_strand_id
1 'polypeptide(L)'
;FLIGTSSDKTDFPYVMPGPDDTWGGTWRTSGWRTHDTNILFNISQKPKNGQCKLIIDLVDSNPNRSVVKVTINSIEKKFEIKGHSEEALEGNVQNAKEQILEFPFSTADLKEGGNIVTISVLEGGWIVFDQILLEGSDRVTLGDNNKYAFLRNVAPAAYETELEGKRVQPLLIDVEHLNGTPQLTVKLDGTDIFAAKLDTSRSIFEAPMPAVKKNRKSMYQVLVNNELIEKGIVLRSPQALQTLADYVDTKIGTAHSRWMIAPGPWMPFSMVKLSPDN
;
A
#
# COMPACT_ATOMS: atom_id res chain seq x y z
N PHE A 1 5.91 -2.29 9.43
CA PHE A 1 5.71 -2.69 10.84
C PHE A 1 4.50 -3.60 10.95
N LEU A 2 4.66 -4.77 11.58
CA LEU A 2 3.59 -5.74 11.80
C LEU A 2 3.32 -5.83 13.30
N ILE A 3 2.15 -5.39 13.76
CA ILE A 3 1.76 -5.42 15.16
C ILE A 3 1.78 -6.87 15.67
N GLY A 4 2.39 -7.09 16.84
CA GLY A 4 2.55 -8.41 17.46
C GLY A 4 3.72 -9.25 16.93
N THR A 5 4.48 -8.72 15.95
CA THR A 5 5.66 -9.40 15.39
C THR A 5 6.89 -8.47 15.35
N SER A 6 6.73 -7.26 14.81
CA SER A 6 7.82 -6.27 14.73
C SER A 6 8.11 -5.63 16.08
N SER A 7 9.37 -5.22 16.29
CA SER A 7 9.80 -4.46 17.46
C SER A 7 9.71 -2.96 17.16
N ASP A 8 9.06 -2.20 18.03
CA ASP A 8 8.97 -0.75 17.93
C ASP A 8 10.35 -0.07 17.94
N LYS A 9 11.30 -0.61 18.68
CA LYS A 9 12.65 -0.04 18.83
C LYS A 9 13.55 -0.22 17.60
N THR A 10 13.35 -1.29 16.82
CA THR A 10 14.26 -1.64 15.72
C THR A 10 13.60 -1.55 14.35
N ASP A 11 12.28 -1.75 14.28
CA ASP A 11 11.58 -1.94 13.01
C ASP A 11 10.67 -0.77 12.67
N PHE A 12 10.61 0.26 13.53
CA PHE A 12 9.75 1.41 13.32
C PHE A 12 10.56 2.69 13.02
N PRO A 13 10.32 3.38 11.91
CA PRO A 13 10.97 4.65 11.61
C PRO A 13 10.26 5.78 12.35
N TYR A 14 10.92 6.41 13.32
CA TYR A 14 10.37 7.59 14.03
C TYR A 14 10.48 8.88 13.23
N VAL A 15 11.29 8.88 12.18
CA VAL A 15 11.47 10.02 11.27
C VAL A 15 11.08 9.58 9.87
N MET A 16 10.19 10.32 9.24
CA MET A 16 9.81 10.12 7.84
C MET A 16 10.29 11.28 7.00
N PRO A 17 11.18 11.06 6.02
CA PRO A 17 11.57 12.08 5.07
C PRO A 17 10.41 12.38 4.10
N GLY A 18 10.29 13.64 3.72
CA GLY A 18 9.39 14.10 2.69
C GLY A 18 10.08 14.26 1.33
N PRO A 19 9.32 14.59 0.28
CA PRO A 19 9.87 14.73 -1.07
C PRO A 19 10.86 15.88 -1.23
N ASP A 20 10.85 16.87 -0.35
CA ASP A 20 11.80 17.99 -0.39
C ASP A 20 13.12 17.70 0.36
N ASP A 21 13.22 16.56 1.03
CA ASP A 21 14.41 16.19 1.77
C ASP A 21 15.52 15.67 0.88
N THR A 22 16.74 15.99 1.27
CA THR A 22 17.95 15.50 0.60
C THR A 22 18.53 14.24 1.26
N TRP A 23 17.86 13.71 2.25
CA TRP A 23 18.31 12.53 2.99
C TRP A 23 18.40 11.30 2.09
N GLY A 24 19.38 10.47 2.33
CA GLY A 24 19.59 9.27 1.52
C GLY A 24 20.12 9.53 0.10
N GLY A 25 20.72 10.70 -0.15
CA GLY A 25 21.31 11.05 -1.44
C GLY A 25 20.26 11.49 -2.47
N THR A 26 19.07 11.87 -2.03
CA THR A 26 18.04 12.41 -2.91
C THR A 26 18.26 13.93 -3.02
N TRP A 27 18.58 14.41 -4.23
CA TRP A 27 18.63 15.84 -4.51
C TRP A 27 17.25 16.31 -4.96
N ARG A 28 16.87 17.54 -4.65
CA ARG A 28 15.65 18.18 -5.17
C ARG A 28 15.49 18.03 -6.69
N THR A 29 16.60 17.92 -7.40
CA THR A 29 16.65 17.78 -8.85
C THR A 29 16.60 16.32 -9.34
N SER A 30 16.63 15.31 -8.49
CA SER A 30 16.69 13.89 -8.88
C SER A 30 15.38 13.14 -8.71
N GLY A 31 14.30 13.86 -8.42
CA GLY A 31 12.95 13.30 -8.34
C GLY A 31 12.49 12.95 -6.94
N TRP A 32 11.24 12.64 -6.88
CA TRP A 32 10.48 12.40 -5.66
C TRP A 32 10.80 11.02 -5.09
N ARG A 33 11.04 10.97 -3.80
CA ARG A 33 10.97 9.72 -3.04
C ARG A 33 10.00 9.93 -1.90
N THR A 34 8.82 9.38 -2.05
CA THR A 34 7.87 9.24 -0.95
C THR A 34 8.14 7.90 -0.30
N HIS A 35 8.44 7.90 0.98
CA HIS A 35 8.52 6.68 1.77
C HIS A 35 7.19 6.48 2.48
N ASP A 36 6.56 5.33 2.24
CA ASP A 36 5.35 4.95 2.95
C ASP A 36 5.72 4.15 4.20
N THR A 37 5.26 4.60 5.36
CA THR A 37 5.27 3.78 6.56
C THR A 37 3.98 2.98 6.62
N ASN A 38 4.11 1.65 6.53
CA ASN A 38 2.98 0.74 6.59
C ASN A 38 2.93 0.05 7.95
N ILE A 39 1.79 0.15 8.64
CA ILE A 39 1.50 -0.56 9.87
C ILE A 39 0.45 -1.61 9.55
N LEU A 40 0.82 -2.87 9.69
CA LEU A 40 0.02 -4.04 9.36
C LEU A 40 -0.48 -4.67 10.66
N PHE A 41 -1.76 -5.06 10.70
CA PHE A 41 -2.35 -5.72 11.87
C PHE A 41 -3.56 -6.56 11.48
N ASN A 42 -3.84 -7.58 12.27
CA ASN A 42 -5.03 -8.40 12.12
C ASN A 42 -6.09 -8.06 13.17
N ILE A 43 -7.34 -8.17 12.77
CA ILE A 43 -8.50 -8.08 13.65
C ILE A 43 -9.24 -9.42 13.62
N SER A 44 -9.42 -10.02 14.79
CA SER A 44 -10.18 -11.27 14.95
C SER A 44 -11.67 -11.02 15.09
N GLN A 45 -12.06 -9.88 15.65
CA GLN A 45 -13.45 -9.52 15.89
C GLN A 45 -13.64 -8.00 15.88
N LYS A 46 -14.74 -7.54 15.30
CA LYS A 46 -15.17 -6.13 15.36
C LYS A 46 -16.69 -6.00 15.42
N PRO A 47 -17.24 -4.95 16.05
CA PRO A 47 -18.66 -4.65 15.99
C PRO A 47 -19.04 -4.11 14.61
N LYS A 48 -20.29 -4.32 14.20
CA LYS A 48 -20.82 -3.73 12.93
C LYS A 48 -20.80 -2.20 12.96
N ASN A 49 -21.12 -1.63 14.12
CA ASN A 49 -21.16 -0.18 14.35
C ASN A 49 -20.29 0.15 15.55
N GLY A 50 -19.37 1.05 15.39
CA GLY A 50 -18.47 1.53 16.42
C GLY A 50 -17.59 2.64 15.87
N GLN A 51 -16.95 3.39 16.73
CA GLN A 51 -16.02 4.44 16.39
C GLN A 51 -14.61 4.00 16.71
N CYS A 52 -13.70 4.35 15.83
CA CYS A 52 -12.27 4.21 15.99
C CYS A 52 -11.61 5.55 15.74
N LYS A 53 -10.41 5.72 16.21
CA LYS A 53 -9.61 6.91 15.96
C LYS A 53 -8.15 6.52 15.86
N LEU A 54 -7.50 6.94 14.79
CA LEU A 54 -6.05 6.91 14.69
C LEU A 54 -5.52 8.27 15.16
N ILE A 55 -4.55 8.23 16.06
CA ILE A 55 -3.85 9.40 16.59
C ILE A 55 -2.39 9.27 16.21
N ILE A 56 -1.82 10.30 15.61
CA ILE A 56 -0.40 10.40 15.33
C ILE A 56 0.10 11.62 16.10
N ASP A 57 1.00 11.38 17.03
CA ASP A 57 1.64 12.42 17.82
C ASP A 57 2.95 12.81 17.16
N LEU A 58 2.99 14.01 16.57
CA LEU A 58 4.18 14.59 15.96
C LEU A 58 4.93 15.41 16.99
N VAL A 59 6.17 15.03 17.24
CA VAL A 59 7.09 15.78 18.12
C VAL A 59 7.55 17.03 17.42
N ASP A 60 7.88 16.93 16.12
CA ASP A 60 8.37 18.07 15.33
C ASP A 60 8.19 17.81 13.83
N SER A 61 8.44 18.81 13.01
CA SER A 61 8.43 18.73 11.57
C SER A 61 9.38 19.74 10.94
N ASN A 62 9.75 19.50 9.68
CA ASN A 62 10.56 20.42 8.89
C ASN A 62 10.00 21.86 8.99
N PRO A 63 10.85 22.91 8.99
CA PRO A 63 10.43 24.32 9.03
C PRO A 63 9.43 24.72 7.93
N ASN A 64 9.46 24.05 6.80
CA ASN A 64 8.50 24.26 5.73
C ASN A 64 7.21 23.46 5.98
N ARG A 65 6.11 23.96 5.41
CA ARG A 65 4.84 23.21 5.42
C ARG A 65 5.01 21.83 4.80
N SER A 66 4.43 20.83 5.44
CA SER A 66 4.34 19.45 4.92
C SER A 66 2.88 19.02 4.78
N VAL A 67 2.61 18.11 3.86
CA VAL A 67 1.31 17.46 3.69
C VAL A 67 1.47 15.97 3.96
N VAL A 68 0.78 15.49 4.98
CA VAL A 68 0.77 14.08 5.37
C VAL A 68 -0.55 13.45 4.96
N LYS A 69 -0.49 12.35 4.23
CA LYS A 69 -1.64 11.51 3.93
C LYS A 69 -1.61 10.28 4.81
N VAL A 70 -2.72 10.00 5.44
CA VAL A 70 -2.96 8.77 6.18
C VAL A 70 -4.06 7.99 5.49
N THR A 71 -3.80 6.73 5.20
CA THR A 71 -4.77 5.80 4.62
C THR A 71 -5.01 4.65 5.59
N ILE A 72 -6.26 4.29 5.82
CA ILE A 72 -6.66 3.12 6.60
C ILE A 72 -7.49 2.25 5.66
N ASN A 73 -6.93 1.13 5.20
CA ASN A 73 -7.54 0.29 4.16
C ASN A 73 -7.92 1.12 2.91
N SER A 74 -9.23 1.43 2.75
CA SER A 74 -9.79 2.15 1.60
C SER A 74 -10.14 3.61 1.86
N ILE A 75 -10.02 4.10 3.10
CA ILE A 75 -10.30 5.48 3.45
C ILE A 75 -9.02 6.28 3.64
N GLU A 76 -9.06 7.57 3.33
CA GLU A 76 -7.90 8.45 3.48
C GLU A 76 -8.25 9.79 4.09
N LYS A 77 -7.26 10.40 4.75
CA LYS A 77 -7.30 11.78 5.23
C LYS A 77 -5.96 12.45 5.00
N LYS A 78 -5.99 13.71 4.57
CA LYS A 78 -4.81 14.56 4.43
C LYS A 78 -4.76 15.56 5.57
N PHE A 79 -3.55 15.80 6.06
CA PHE A 79 -3.25 16.77 7.10
C PHE A 79 -2.23 17.75 6.58
N GLU A 80 -2.49 19.04 6.78
CA GLU A 80 -1.51 20.10 6.58
C GLU A 80 -0.76 20.32 7.88
N ILE A 81 0.55 20.07 7.85
CA ILE A 81 1.44 20.25 8.97
C ILE A 81 2.07 21.62 8.85
N LYS A 82 1.86 22.45 9.87
CA LYS A 82 2.55 23.74 9.94
C LYS A 82 4.01 23.49 10.23
N GLY A 83 4.88 24.05 9.41
CA GLY A 83 6.32 23.94 9.60
C GLY A 83 6.75 24.47 10.97
N HIS A 84 7.74 23.78 11.54
CA HIS A 84 8.34 24.13 12.82
C HIS A 84 9.86 24.23 12.72
N SER A 85 10.52 24.22 13.86
CA SER A 85 11.98 24.28 13.94
C SER A 85 12.58 22.88 13.75
N GLU A 86 13.86 22.81 13.48
CA GLU A 86 14.63 21.54 13.44
C GLU A 86 15.12 21.13 14.86
N GLU A 87 14.58 21.74 15.88
CA GLU A 87 15.07 21.67 17.26
C GLU A 87 15.05 20.23 17.83
N ALA A 88 14.02 19.44 17.52
CA ALA A 88 13.94 18.07 18.00
C ALA A 88 15.04 17.18 17.41
N LEU A 89 15.41 17.38 16.14
CA LEU A 89 16.52 16.63 15.52
C LEU A 89 17.89 17.07 16.02
N GLU A 90 18.01 18.34 16.47
CA GLU A 90 19.22 18.88 17.10
C GLU A 90 19.34 18.53 18.59
N GLY A 91 18.35 17.83 19.15
CA GLY A 91 18.31 17.42 20.54
C GLY A 91 17.70 18.45 21.51
N ASN A 92 17.18 19.55 20.98
CA ASN A 92 16.51 20.60 21.76
C ASN A 92 15.01 20.32 21.89
N VAL A 93 14.63 19.19 22.41
CA VAL A 93 13.22 18.75 22.51
C VAL A 93 12.31 19.72 23.27
N GLN A 94 12.87 20.62 24.09
CA GLN A 94 12.12 21.65 24.81
C GLN A 94 11.52 22.72 23.89
N ASN A 95 12.09 22.93 22.73
CA ASN A 95 11.63 23.89 21.72
C ASN A 95 10.84 23.23 20.59
N ALA A 96 10.79 21.92 20.57
CA ALA A 96 9.95 21.16 19.64
C ALA A 96 8.47 21.50 19.84
N LYS A 97 7.71 21.48 18.76
CA LYS A 97 6.27 21.79 18.80
C LYS A 97 5.47 20.57 18.41
N GLU A 98 4.89 19.98 19.42
CA GLU A 98 3.97 18.87 19.29
C GLU A 98 2.75 19.23 18.43
N GLN A 99 2.34 18.33 17.56
CA GLN A 99 1.11 18.40 16.79
C GLN A 99 0.42 17.04 16.80
N ILE A 100 -0.81 17.02 17.27
CA ILE A 100 -1.62 15.79 17.33
C ILE A 100 -2.51 15.74 16.09
N LEU A 101 -2.35 14.69 15.28
CA LEU A 101 -3.19 14.42 14.12
C LEU A 101 -4.22 13.37 14.50
N GLU A 102 -5.50 13.70 14.37
CA GLU A 102 -6.59 12.78 14.67
C GLU A 102 -7.35 12.39 13.40
N PHE A 103 -7.53 11.09 13.20
CA PHE A 103 -8.35 10.53 12.14
C PHE A 103 -9.45 9.64 12.73
N PRO A 104 -10.64 10.19 13.05
CA PRO A 104 -11.79 9.41 13.43
C PRO A 104 -12.38 8.65 12.23
N PHE A 105 -12.76 7.40 12.42
CA PHE A 105 -13.36 6.55 11.40
C PHE A 105 -14.28 5.48 12.02
N SER A 106 -15.02 4.75 11.17
CA SER A 106 -15.94 3.71 11.62
C SER A 106 -15.26 2.34 11.71
N THR A 107 -15.72 1.48 12.61
CA THR A 107 -15.35 0.05 12.59
C THR A 107 -15.77 -0.64 11.29
N ALA A 108 -16.70 -0.05 10.50
CA ALA A 108 -17.05 -0.56 9.19
C ALA A 108 -15.88 -0.48 8.19
N ASP A 109 -14.94 0.46 8.39
CA ASP A 109 -13.76 0.66 7.54
C ASP A 109 -12.62 -0.33 7.85
N LEU A 110 -12.73 -1.05 8.98
CA LEU A 110 -11.85 -2.16 9.31
C LEU A 110 -12.37 -3.47 8.71
N LYS A 111 -11.45 -4.42 8.49
CA LYS A 111 -11.76 -5.80 8.06
C LYS A 111 -11.54 -6.76 9.23
N GLU A 112 -12.30 -7.84 9.30
CA GLU A 112 -11.86 -9.03 10.02
C GLU A 112 -10.77 -9.69 9.17
N GLY A 113 -9.59 -9.96 9.75
CA GLY A 113 -8.37 -10.31 9.01
C GLY A 113 -7.41 -9.12 8.89
N GLY A 114 -6.68 -9.04 7.77
CA GLY A 114 -5.61 -8.07 7.54
C GLY A 114 -6.09 -6.63 7.34
N ASN A 115 -5.47 -5.71 8.06
CA ASN A 115 -5.70 -4.26 7.98
C ASN A 115 -4.37 -3.53 7.83
N ILE A 116 -4.40 -2.37 7.17
CA ILE A 116 -3.22 -1.57 6.87
C ILE A 116 -3.49 -0.12 7.19
N VAL A 117 -2.61 0.49 7.97
CA VAL A 117 -2.45 1.94 8.05
C VAL A 117 -1.22 2.30 7.24
N THR A 118 -1.36 3.24 6.30
CA THR A 118 -0.24 3.79 5.53
C THR A 118 -0.13 5.28 5.81
N ILE A 119 1.06 5.73 6.16
CA ILE A 119 1.40 7.14 6.37
C ILE A 119 2.38 7.54 5.27
N SER A 120 2.07 8.62 4.55
CA SER A 120 2.88 9.13 3.44
C SER A 120 3.07 10.63 3.59
N VAL A 121 4.29 11.14 3.43
CA VAL A 121 4.55 12.58 3.30
C VAL A 121 4.48 12.94 1.81
N LEU A 122 3.43 13.63 1.40
CA LEU A 122 3.18 13.96 -0.01
C LEU A 122 3.90 15.23 -0.48
N GLU A 123 4.06 16.20 0.41
CA GLU A 123 4.69 17.49 0.13
C GLU A 123 5.52 17.92 1.33
N GLY A 124 6.55 18.70 1.09
CA GLY A 124 7.40 19.26 2.13
C GLY A 124 8.52 18.35 2.59
N GLY A 125 9.07 18.65 3.76
CA GLY A 125 10.18 17.96 4.34
C GLY A 125 9.76 16.82 5.29
N TRP A 126 10.63 16.51 6.23
CA TRP A 126 10.48 15.42 7.19
C TRP A 126 9.43 15.73 8.28
N ILE A 127 8.91 14.66 8.87
CA ILE A 127 8.14 14.65 10.12
C ILE A 127 8.77 13.69 11.12
N VAL A 128 8.65 14.01 12.42
CA VAL A 128 9.08 13.15 13.55
C VAL A 128 7.87 12.88 14.42
N PHE A 129 7.65 11.63 14.73
CA PHE A 129 6.61 11.23 15.67
C PHE A 129 7.18 10.29 16.72
N ASP A 130 6.62 10.35 17.92
CA ASP A 130 6.99 9.44 19.01
C ASP A 130 5.91 8.39 19.29
N GLN A 131 4.66 8.68 18.92
CA GLN A 131 3.57 7.75 19.15
C GLN A 131 2.57 7.71 17.99
N ILE A 132 2.14 6.49 17.65
CA ILE A 132 0.98 6.24 16.80
C ILE A 132 0.04 5.31 17.58
N LEU A 133 -1.17 5.79 17.81
CA LEU A 133 -2.16 5.11 18.63
C LEU A 133 -3.42 4.82 17.82
N LEU A 134 -3.88 3.56 17.82
CA LEU A 134 -5.17 3.19 17.27
C LEU A 134 -6.14 2.90 18.43
N GLU A 135 -7.06 3.83 18.65
CA GLU A 135 -8.16 3.67 19.59
C GLU A 135 -9.33 2.97 18.89
N GLY A 136 -9.83 1.91 19.47
CA GLY A 136 -11.00 1.19 18.99
C GLY A 136 -12.12 1.14 20.01
N SER A 137 -13.30 0.78 19.57
CA SER A 137 -14.37 0.35 20.45
C SER A 137 -13.91 -0.86 21.29
N ASP A 138 -14.39 -0.98 22.50
CA ASP A 138 -14.11 -2.07 23.45
C ASP A 138 -14.35 -3.50 22.92
N ARG A 139 -15.02 -3.61 21.77
CA ARG A 139 -15.32 -4.87 21.07
C ARG A 139 -14.46 -5.11 19.83
N VAL A 140 -13.45 -4.28 19.58
CA VAL A 140 -12.44 -4.54 18.56
C VAL A 140 -11.32 -5.35 19.20
N THR A 141 -11.07 -6.54 18.67
CA THR A 141 -10.03 -7.43 19.19
C THR A 141 -8.98 -7.71 18.12
N LEU A 142 -7.72 -7.52 18.46
CA LEU A 142 -6.61 -7.90 17.59
C LEU A 142 -6.61 -9.42 17.39
N GLY A 143 -6.26 -9.84 16.20
CA GLY A 143 -6.06 -11.23 15.81
C GLY A 143 -4.58 -11.59 15.72
N ASP A 144 -4.28 -12.87 15.81
CA ASP A 144 -2.93 -13.38 15.60
C ASP A 144 -2.52 -13.26 14.12
N ASN A 145 -1.24 -13.05 13.89
CA ASN A 145 -0.67 -13.08 12.57
C ASN A 145 -0.38 -14.51 12.13
N ASN A 146 -0.64 -14.84 10.86
CA ASN A 146 -0.05 -16.04 10.30
C ASN A 146 1.48 -15.88 10.28
N LYS A 147 2.20 -16.90 10.72
CA LYS A 147 3.66 -16.84 10.88
C LYS A 147 4.44 -16.78 9.57
N TYR A 148 3.80 -17.09 8.45
CA TYR A 148 4.46 -17.20 7.14
C TYR A 148 4.15 -16.03 6.20
N ALA A 149 2.95 -15.48 6.30
CA ALA A 149 2.50 -14.45 5.38
C ALA A 149 1.45 -13.52 6.01
N PHE A 150 1.42 -12.28 5.54
CA PHE A 150 0.36 -11.33 5.85
C PHE A 150 -0.36 -10.94 4.55
N LEU A 151 -1.67 -11.16 4.50
CA LEU A 151 -2.48 -10.80 3.35
C LEU A 151 -2.90 -9.34 3.45
N ARG A 152 -2.44 -8.52 2.50
CA ARG A 152 -2.72 -7.07 2.45
C ARG A 152 -4.06 -6.77 1.81
N ASN A 153 -4.32 -7.40 0.66
CA ASN A 153 -5.55 -7.16 -0.08
C ASN A 153 -5.86 -8.30 -1.06
N VAL A 154 -7.16 -8.49 -1.32
CA VAL A 154 -7.67 -9.33 -2.38
C VAL A 154 -8.71 -8.54 -3.17
N ALA A 155 -8.49 -8.35 -4.46
CA ALA A 155 -9.38 -7.58 -5.31
C ALA A 155 -9.43 -8.12 -6.74
N PRO A 156 -10.56 -8.07 -7.45
CA PRO A 156 -10.59 -8.41 -8.86
C PRO A 156 -9.88 -7.31 -9.66
N ALA A 157 -9.11 -7.72 -10.66
CA ALA A 157 -8.52 -6.78 -11.60
C ALA A 157 -9.61 -6.06 -12.42
N ALA A 158 -9.33 -4.81 -12.81
CA ALA A 158 -10.19 -4.02 -13.69
C ALA A 158 -9.91 -4.31 -15.18
N TYR A 159 -9.36 -5.47 -15.48
CA TYR A 159 -9.01 -5.92 -16.82
C TYR A 159 -9.14 -7.46 -16.95
N GLU A 160 -9.20 -7.93 -18.18
CA GLU A 160 -9.05 -9.33 -18.53
C GLU A 160 -7.75 -9.55 -19.28
N THR A 161 -7.14 -10.72 -19.14
CA THR A 161 -5.98 -11.18 -19.90
C THR A 161 -6.31 -12.47 -20.63
N GLU A 162 -5.46 -12.88 -21.56
CA GLU A 162 -5.55 -14.16 -22.23
C GLU A 162 -4.49 -15.11 -21.66
N LEU A 163 -4.94 -16.24 -21.13
CA LEU A 163 -4.10 -17.31 -20.59
C LEU A 163 -4.46 -18.60 -21.31
N GLU A 164 -3.50 -19.20 -22.03
CA GLU A 164 -3.70 -20.45 -22.79
C GLU A 164 -4.94 -20.42 -23.72
N GLY A 165 -5.14 -19.27 -24.41
CA GLY A 165 -6.27 -19.08 -25.33
C GLY A 165 -7.62 -18.87 -24.64
N LYS A 166 -7.65 -18.67 -23.33
CA LYS A 166 -8.86 -18.40 -22.55
C LYS A 166 -8.80 -17.02 -21.91
N ARG A 167 -9.88 -16.28 -21.98
CA ARG A 167 -10.01 -15.00 -21.28
C ARG A 167 -10.21 -15.25 -19.79
N VAL A 168 -9.41 -14.57 -18.97
CA VAL A 168 -9.47 -14.61 -17.51
C VAL A 168 -9.45 -13.19 -16.95
N GLN A 169 -10.19 -12.96 -15.86
CA GLN A 169 -10.07 -11.79 -15.03
C GLN A 169 -9.20 -12.16 -13.83
N PRO A 170 -8.02 -11.56 -13.64
CA PRO A 170 -7.18 -11.86 -12.47
C PRO A 170 -7.87 -11.50 -11.16
N LEU A 171 -7.71 -12.35 -10.14
CA LEU A 171 -7.88 -11.99 -8.74
C LEU A 171 -6.50 -11.60 -8.22
N LEU A 172 -6.32 -10.34 -7.88
CA LEU A 172 -5.07 -9.79 -7.38
C LEU A 172 -4.92 -10.13 -5.90
N ILE A 173 -3.85 -10.84 -5.56
CA ILE A 173 -3.52 -11.27 -4.20
C ILE A 173 -2.27 -10.52 -3.78
N ASP A 174 -2.43 -9.47 -2.98
CA ASP A 174 -1.33 -8.67 -2.43
C ASP A 174 -0.92 -9.24 -1.08
N VAL A 175 0.28 -9.81 -1.00
CA VAL A 175 0.75 -10.56 0.16
C VAL A 175 2.19 -10.21 0.53
N GLU A 176 2.44 -10.05 1.84
CA GLU A 176 3.77 -9.96 2.43
C GLU A 176 4.24 -11.36 2.84
N HIS A 177 5.43 -11.72 2.40
CA HIS A 177 6.15 -12.87 2.92
C HIS A 177 6.81 -12.53 4.25
N LEU A 178 6.60 -13.35 5.27
CA LEU A 178 7.15 -13.12 6.62
C LEU A 178 8.27 -14.12 6.95
N ASN A 179 8.09 -15.40 6.61
CA ASN A 179 9.07 -16.43 6.99
C ASN A 179 8.94 -17.71 6.15
N GLY A 180 10.08 -18.40 5.99
CA GLY A 180 10.14 -19.70 5.29
C GLY A 180 9.87 -19.58 3.79
N THR A 181 9.40 -20.65 3.18
CA THR A 181 8.96 -20.74 1.78
C THR A 181 7.59 -21.38 1.70
N PRO A 182 6.55 -20.74 2.23
CA PRO A 182 5.22 -21.31 2.28
C PRO A 182 4.59 -21.37 0.88
N GLN A 183 3.65 -22.32 0.73
CA GLN A 183 2.81 -22.45 -0.45
C GLN A 183 1.57 -21.58 -0.28
N LEU A 184 1.38 -20.60 -1.17
CA LEU A 184 0.13 -19.87 -1.35
C LEU A 184 -0.78 -20.68 -2.28
N THR A 185 -2.05 -20.84 -1.92
CA THR A 185 -3.09 -21.46 -2.77
C THR A 185 -4.32 -20.56 -2.79
N VAL A 186 -4.88 -20.35 -3.97
CA VAL A 186 -6.12 -19.57 -4.15
C VAL A 186 -7.21 -20.48 -4.74
N LYS A 187 -8.37 -20.52 -4.09
CA LYS A 187 -9.55 -21.23 -4.56
C LYS A 187 -10.64 -20.26 -4.99
N LEU A 188 -11.38 -20.63 -6.02
CA LEU A 188 -12.58 -19.94 -6.47
C LEU A 188 -13.73 -20.95 -6.54
N ASP A 189 -14.83 -20.66 -5.84
CA ASP A 189 -15.99 -21.56 -5.74
C ASP A 189 -15.60 -23.01 -5.36
N GLY A 190 -14.56 -23.16 -4.50
CA GLY A 190 -14.04 -24.42 -4.00
C GLY A 190 -12.99 -25.11 -4.89
N THR A 191 -12.71 -24.57 -6.08
CA THR A 191 -11.71 -25.11 -7.01
C THR A 191 -10.40 -24.33 -6.92
N ASP A 192 -9.26 -25.03 -6.91
CA ASP A 192 -7.94 -24.41 -6.95
C ASP A 192 -7.73 -23.75 -8.31
N ILE A 193 -7.48 -22.44 -8.32
CA ILE A 193 -7.25 -21.65 -9.52
C ILE A 193 -5.81 -21.14 -9.62
N PHE A 194 -5.07 -21.12 -8.50
CA PHE A 194 -3.71 -20.64 -8.48
C PHE A 194 -2.93 -21.22 -7.32
N ALA A 195 -1.62 -21.45 -7.54
CA ALA A 195 -0.69 -21.82 -6.48
C ALA A 195 0.71 -21.26 -6.79
N ALA A 196 1.39 -20.72 -5.76
CA ALA A 196 2.75 -20.20 -5.87
C ALA A 196 3.49 -20.36 -4.55
N LYS A 197 4.82 -20.40 -4.61
CA LYS A 197 5.67 -20.27 -3.42
C LYS A 197 5.87 -18.80 -3.09
N LEU A 198 5.88 -18.47 -1.80
CA LEU A 198 6.25 -17.15 -1.30
C LEU A 198 7.74 -17.19 -0.90
N ASP A 199 8.55 -16.37 -1.53
CA ASP A 199 9.99 -16.30 -1.31
C ASP A 199 10.55 -14.86 -1.34
N THR A 200 9.71 -13.87 -1.64
CA THR A 200 10.06 -12.45 -1.72
C THR A 200 9.26 -11.64 -0.69
N SER A 201 9.76 -10.48 -0.30
CA SER A 201 9.19 -9.64 0.77
C SER A 201 7.73 -9.27 0.54
N ARG A 202 7.37 -8.84 -0.68
CA ARG A 202 5.99 -8.53 -1.07
C ARG A 202 5.76 -8.95 -2.52
N SER A 203 4.62 -9.55 -2.77
CA SER A 203 4.20 -9.97 -4.11
C SER A 203 2.74 -9.66 -4.34
N ILE A 204 2.41 -9.32 -5.59
CA ILE A 204 1.03 -9.26 -6.06
C ILE A 204 0.88 -10.37 -7.10
N PHE A 205 0.13 -11.41 -6.76
CA PHE A 205 -0.16 -12.53 -7.66
C PHE A 205 -1.47 -12.31 -8.39
N GLU A 206 -1.52 -12.77 -9.63
CA GLU A 206 -2.69 -12.74 -10.50
C GLU A 206 -3.30 -14.14 -10.60
N ALA A 207 -4.25 -14.47 -9.71
CA ALA A 207 -4.94 -15.75 -9.77
C ALA A 207 -6.02 -15.73 -10.87
N PRO A 208 -5.97 -16.61 -11.89
CA PRO A 208 -6.81 -16.50 -13.08
C PRO A 208 -8.25 -16.99 -12.82
N MET A 209 -9.18 -16.07 -12.66
CA MET A 209 -10.61 -16.38 -12.66
C MET A 209 -11.14 -16.45 -14.09
N PRO A 210 -11.91 -17.47 -14.50
CA PRO A 210 -12.53 -17.50 -15.83
C PRO A 210 -13.35 -16.23 -16.09
N ALA A 211 -13.17 -15.57 -17.24
CA ALA A 211 -13.94 -14.38 -17.61
C ALA A 211 -15.45 -14.65 -17.63
N VAL A 212 -16.23 -13.62 -17.33
CA VAL A 212 -17.71 -13.73 -17.26
C VAL A 212 -18.38 -12.81 -18.27
N LYS A 213 -19.50 -13.22 -18.81
CA LYS A 213 -20.30 -12.42 -19.75
C LYS A 213 -21.28 -11.46 -19.05
N LYS A 214 -21.55 -11.67 -17.76
CA LYS A 214 -22.43 -10.89 -16.88
C LYS A 214 -21.86 -10.89 -15.47
N ASN A 215 -22.24 -9.89 -14.69
CA ASN A 215 -21.83 -9.82 -13.28
C ASN A 215 -22.16 -11.14 -12.54
N ARG A 216 -21.17 -11.67 -11.86
CA ARG A 216 -21.28 -12.92 -11.10
C ARG A 216 -20.52 -12.79 -9.77
N LYS A 217 -21.17 -13.18 -8.68
CA LYS A 217 -20.52 -13.35 -7.37
C LYS A 217 -19.90 -14.73 -7.31
N SER A 218 -18.67 -14.81 -6.83
CA SER A 218 -17.95 -16.07 -6.55
C SER A 218 -17.30 -15.99 -5.18
N MET A 219 -17.19 -17.11 -4.52
CA MET A 219 -16.49 -17.22 -3.23
C MET A 219 -15.01 -17.50 -3.50
N TYR A 220 -14.13 -16.70 -2.92
CA TYR A 220 -12.70 -16.99 -2.92
C TYR A 220 -12.20 -17.42 -1.55
N GLN A 221 -11.12 -18.17 -1.54
CA GLN A 221 -10.35 -18.55 -0.36
C GLN A 221 -8.86 -18.40 -0.67
N VAL A 222 -8.12 -17.84 0.26
CA VAL A 222 -6.65 -17.74 0.21
C VAL A 222 -6.10 -18.56 1.35
N LEU A 223 -5.23 -19.52 1.02
CA LEU A 223 -4.60 -20.44 1.97
C LEU A 223 -3.08 -20.29 1.90
N VAL A 224 -2.42 -20.43 3.03
CA VAL A 224 -0.97 -20.52 3.16
C VAL A 224 -0.63 -21.81 3.89
N ASN A 225 0.16 -22.68 3.26
CA ASN A 225 0.44 -24.03 3.76
C ASN A 225 -0.84 -24.81 4.13
N ASN A 226 -1.91 -24.70 3.31
CA ASN A 226 -3.25 -25.26 3.54
C ASN A 226 -4.03 -24.67 4.72
N GLU A 227 -3.50 -23.68 5.43
CA GLU A 227 -4.21 -22.91 6.44
C GLU A 227 -4.99 -21.78 5.78
N LEU A 228 -6.29 -21.69 6.05
CA LEU A 228 -7.13 -20.61 5.53
C LEU A 228 -6.78 -19.28 6.23
N ILE A 229 -6.30 -18.30 5.45
CA ILE A 229 -5.98 -16.96 5.98
C ILE A 229 -7.05 -15.93 5.66
N GLU A 230 -7.76 -16.10 4.53
CA GLU A 230 -8.88 -15.22 4.18
C GLU A 230 -9.90 -15.95 3.28
N LYS A 231 -11.16 -15.56 3.42
CA LYS A 231 -12.25 -15.93 2.51
C LYS A 231 -13.18 -14.74 2.30
N GLY A 232 -13.72 -14.63 1.10
CA GLY A 232 -14.65 -13.55 0.80
C GLY A 232 -15.46 -13.81 -0.47
N ILE A 233 -16.24 -12.82 -0.85
CA ILE A 233 -17.02 -12.82 -2.08
C ILE A 233 -16.38 -11.80 -3.03
N VAL A 234 -16.03 -12.24 -4.22
CA VAL A 234 -15.60 -11.37 -5.32
C VAL A 234 -16.74 -11.17 -6.31
N LEU A 235 -16.96 -9.91 -6.71
CA LEU A 235 -17.86 -9.59 -7.81
C LEU A 235 -17.03 -9.57 -9.10
N ARG A 236 -17.22 -10.56 -9.95
CA ARG A 236 -16.64 -10.60 -11.29
C ARG A 236 -17.58 -9.90 -12.26
N SER A 237 -17.01 -9.09 -13.15
CA SER A 237 -17.76 -8.38 -14.21
C SER A 237 -16.95 -8.42 -15.51
N PRO A 238 -17.61 -8.38 -16.69
CA PRO A 238 -16.88 -8.28 -17.95
C PRO A 238 -15.94 -7.07 -17.96
N GLN A 239 -14.69 -7.29 -18.35
CA GLN A 239 -13.64 -6.26 -18.39
C GLN A 239 -13.08 -6.12 -19.81
N ALA A 240 -12.35 -5.04 -20.05
CA ALA A 240 -11.57 -4.88 -21.26
C ALA A 240 -10.40 -5.88 -21.26
N LEU A 241 -10.06 -6.40 -22.43
CA LEU A 241 -8.86 -7.23 -22.60
C LEU A 241 -7.64 -6.31 -22.55
N GLN A 242 -6.72 -6.60 -21.63
CA GLN A 242 -5.43 -5.94 -21.56
C GLN A 242 -4.48 -6.55 -22.59
N THR A 243 -3.87 -5.70 -23.37
CA THR A 243 -2.89 -6.08 -24.41
C THR A 243 -1.47 -5.78 -23.93
N LEU A 244 -0.46 -6.31 -24.62
CA LEU A 244 0.94 -6.03 -24.30
C LEU A 244 1.27 -4.53 -24.37
N ALA A 245 0.54 -3.76 -25.18
CA ALA A 245 0.72 -2.30 -25.26
C ALA A 245 0.30 -1.57 -23.99
N ASP A 246 -0.65 -2.11 -23.23
CA ASP A 246 -1.14 -1.51 -21.99
C ASP A 246 -0.14 -1.60 -20.83
N TYR A 247 0.90 -2.46 -20.95
CA TYR A 247 2.00 -2.53 -19.99
C TYR A 247 3.12 -1.51 -20.26
N VAL A 248 3.04 -0.76 -21.37
CA VAL A 248 4.04 0.23 -21.73
C VAL A 248 3.62 1.60 -21.22
N ASP A 249 4.27 2.07 -20.16
CA ASP A 249 4.16 3.48 -19.77
C ASP A 249 5.09 4.34 -20.59
N THR A 250 4.53 5.05 -21.58
CA THR A 250 5.28 5.96 -22.46
C THR A 250 5.84 7.19 -21.74
N LYS A 251 5.50 7.39 -20.48
CA LYS A 251 5.96 8.51 -19.64
C LYS A 251 7.19 8.15 -18.81
N ILE A 252 7.60 6.89 -18.76
CA ILE A 252 8.81 6.48 -18.04
C ILE A 252 10.02 7.22 -18.64
N GLY A 253 10.76 7.93 -17.78
CA GLY A 253 11.93 8.71 -18.18
C GLY A 253 11.63 10.11 -18.72
N THR A 254 10.37 10.57 -18.71
CA THR A 254 9.99 11.91 -19.19
C THR A 254 10.06 13.00 -18.13
N ALA A 255 10.26 12.65 -16.85
CA ALA A 255 10.27 13.61 -15.75
C ALA A 255 11.68 13.80 -15.15
N HIS A 256 11.99 15.02 -14.81
CA HIS A 256 12.96 15.47 -13.83
C HIS A 256 14.42 15.04 -14.01
N SER A 257 14.92 15.00 -15.25
CA SER A 257 16.34 14.76 -15.47
C SER A 257 16.87 15.68 -16.56
N ARG A 258 18.14 15.97 -16.48
CA ARG A 258 18.92 16.69 -17.51
C ARG A 258 18.86 15.98 -18.88
N TRP A 259 18.44 14.73 -18.89
CA TRP A 259 18.37 13.81 -20.02
C TRP A 259 16.95 13.30 -20.24
N MET A 260 15.96 14.16 -20.09
CA MET A 260 14.56 13.80 -20.35
C MET A 260 14.39 13.22 -21.75
N ILE A 261 13.71 12.08 -21.81
CA ILE A 261 13.28 11.49 -23.07
C ILE A 261 11.85 11.98 -23.33
N ALA A 262 11.62 12.59 -24.49
CA ALA A 262 10.29 13.00 -24.89
C ALA A 262 9.35 11.77 -24.96
N PRO A 263 8.11 11.84 -24.43
CA PRO A 263 7.17 10.75 -24.56
C PRO A 263 6.78 10.56 -26.03
N GLY A 264 6.92 9.34 -26.53
CA GLY A 264 6.50 9.02 -27.88
C GLY A 264 6.99 7.67 -28.38
N PRO A 265 6.37 7.13 -29.43
CA PRO A 265 6.81 5.89 -30.05
C PRO A 265 8.06 6.13 -30.88
N TRP A 266 9.18 5.58 -30.46
CA TRP A 266 10.47 5.68 -31.13
C TRP A 266 10.76 4.49 -32.07
N MET A 267 10.01 3.42 -31.93
CA MET A 267 10.19 2.19 -32.70
C MET A 267 9.04 2.01 -33.71
N PRO A 268 9.29 1.33 -34.83
CA PRO A 268 10.52 0.67 -35.26
C PRO A 268 11.51 1.56 -35.99
N PHE A 269 11.16 2.82 -36.34
CA PHE A 269 11.95 3.73 -37.13
C PHE A 269 12.39 4.96 -36.36
N SER A 270 13.31 4.78 -35.43
CA SER A 270 13.81 5.83 -34.54
C SER A 270 14.68 6.91 -35.18
N MET A 271 14.69 7.03 -36.54
CA MET A 271 15.52 8.00 -37.24
C MET A 271 14.98 9.43 -37.20
N VAL A 272 13.71 9.61 -36.86
CA VAL A 272 13.08 10.93 -36.73
C VAL A 272 12.30 11.00 -35.42
N LYS A 273 12.70 11.91 -34.56
CA LYS A 273 11.96 12.24 -33.33
C LYS A 273 10.88 13.24 -33.69
N LEU A 274 9.63 12.78 -33.77
CA LEU A 274 8.46 13.65 -33.85
C LEU A 274 8.06 14.07 -32.43
N SER A 275 8.69 15.09 -31.92
CA SER A 275 8.39 15.68 -30.60
C SER A 275 8.56 17.20 -30.68
N PRO A 276 7.73 18.00 -30.01
CA PRO A 276 8.03 19.41 -29.86
C PRO A 276 9.38 19.59 -29.18
N ASP A 277 10.24 20.42 -29.75
CA ASP A 277 11.45 20.87 -29.08
C ASP A 277 11.04 21.73 -27.87
N ASN A 278 11.62 21.44 -26.72
CA ASN A 278 11.53 22.27 -25.51
C ASN A 278 12.67 23.25 -25.48
#